data_fc9afcede0be13bf8cbb54d8a0554707
#
_entry.id   fc9afcede0be13bf8cbb54d8a0554707
#
_cell.length_a   1.000
_cell.length_b   1.000
_cell.length_c   1.000
_cell.angle_alpha   90.00
_cell.angle_beta   90.00
_cell.angle_gamma   90.00
#
_symmetry.space_group_name_H-M   'P 1'
#
loop_
_entity.id
_entity.type
_entity.pdbx_description
1 polymer ?
#
loop_
_entity_poly.entity_id
_entity_poly.type
_entity_poly.pdbx_seq_one_letter_code
_entity_poly.pdbx_strand_id
1 'polypeptide(L)'
;MSKNLPLYKKIKLSLKDKIDSGEYLAGETIPSERDLAKVFGANRATIKKAIQSLCDDGILYTVPGSGTFVKKDDENYMLGIFDDKAFSSISTRFKTSGKKGHDKLVSNFTFKGFDGIASKLDLSNDDEIYTIVRQRFNGEDQIAALEYFYTNKALFPDIENYDFSKIYLYDYMEKNNLKPAKFERSLSIIHAPATIAKLLGIKKDRLIYCIEFIGRTQDNQIVEYTKSFMDTSKIRFEYTLTKD
;
A
#
# COMPACT_ATOMS: atom_id res chain seq x y z
N MET A 1 31.37 19.26 2.50
CA MET A 1 31.03 20.72 2.61
C MET A 1 29.75 20.86 3.47
N SER A 2 29.89 20.87 4.80
CA SER A 2 28.73 21.10 5.71
C SER A 2 29.00 22.34 6.57
N LYS A 3 29.11 23.52 5.91
CA LYS A 3 29.23 24.78 6.59
C LYS A 3 27.87 25.48 6.66
N ASN A 4 27.43 25.75 7.92
CA ASN A 4 26.34 26.65 8.32
C ASN A 4 24.89 26.23 8.06
N LEU A 5 24.50 25.00 8.46
CA LEU A 5 23.09 24.76 8.68
C LEU A 5 22.62 25.52 9.94
N PRO A 6 21.48 26.24 9.88
CA PRO A 6 20.85 26.84 11.07
C PRO A 6 20.64 25.80 12.17
N LEU A 7 20.75 26.23 13.44
CA LEU A 7 20.67 25.30 14.59
C LEU A 7 19.41 24.44 14.58
N TYR A 8 18.25 25.00 14.25
CA TYR A 8 17.00 24.22 14.17
C TYR A 8 17.05 23.11 13.12
N LYS A 9 17.78 23.29 11.99
CA LYS A 9 17.97 22.24 10.97
C LYS A 9 18.86 21.12 11.47
N LYS A 10 19.91 21.44 12.26
CA LYS A 10 20.77 20.43 12.89
C LYS A 10 19.99 19.59 13.90
N ILE A 11 19.13 20.24 14.71
CA ILE A 11 18.25 19.57 15.67
C ILE A 11 17.24 18.71 14.94
N LYS A 12 16.62 19.21 13.85
CA LYS A 12 15.71 18.46 13.01
C LYS A 12 16.34 17.16 12.48
N LEU A 13 17.56 17.24 11.94
CA LEU A 13 18.30 16.06 11.44
C LEU A 13 18.57 15.08 12.57
N SER A 14 19.08 15.55 13.72
CA SER A 14 19.36 14.68 14.87
C SER A 14 18.10 13.98 15.42
N LEU A 15 16.96 14.68 15.49
CA LEU A 15 15.70 14.06 15.88
C LEU A 15 15.24 13.04 14.84
N LYS A 16 15.41 13.34 13.55
CA LYS A 16 15.10 12.40 12.48
C LYS A 16 15.96 11.14 12.55
N ASP A 17 17.28 11.28 12.76
CA ASP A 17 18.19 10.13 12.92
C ASP A 17 17.78 9.24 14.12
N LYS A 18 17.31 9.83 15.23
CA LYS A 18 16.80 9.09 16.40
C LYS A 18 15.52 8.33 16.10
N ILE A 19 14.64 8.88 15.27
CA ILE A 19 13.41 8.21 14.79
C ILE A 19 13.80 7.08 13.83
N ASP A 20 14.64 7.36 12.84
CA ASP A 20 15.07 6.39 11.83
C ASP A 20 15.86 5.21 12.46
N SER A 21 16.58 5.44 13.54
CA SER A 21 17.31 4.41 14.31
C SER A 21 16.41 3.63 15.29
N GLY A 22 15.15 4.04 15.49
CA GLY A 22 14.23 3.40 16.44
C GLY A 22 14.43 3.80 17.90
N GLU A 23 15.20 4.86 18.20
CA GLU A 23 15.29 5.41 19.56
C GLU A 23 13.95 6.04 20.01
N TYR A 24 13.20 6.62 19.05
CA TYR A 24 11.81 7.05 19.23
C TYR A 24 10.93 6.23 18.29
N LEU A 25 10.07 5.38 18.86
CA LEU A 25 9.26 4.47 18.06
C LEU A 25 7.99 5.17 17.52
N ALA A 26 7.52 4.67 16.39
CA ALA A 26 6.27 5.15 15.78
C ALA A 26 5.08 5.02 16.76
N GLY A 27 4.35 6.11 16.94
CA GLY A 27 3.24 6.22 17.90
C GLY A 27 3.66 6.59 19.32
N GLU A 28 4.95 6.67 19.63
CA GLU A 28 5.44 7.12 20.93
C GLU A 28 5.62 8.65 20.97
N THR A 29 5.61 9.20 22.20
CA THR A 29 5.93 10.61 22.42
C THR A 29 7.43 10.84 22.38
N ILE A 30 7.87 11.92 21.71
CA ILE A 30 9.23 12.43 21.89
C ILE A 30 9.32 13.26 23.19
N PRO A 31 10.52 13.48 23.74
CA PRO A 31 10.70 14.34 24.90
C PRO A 31 10.11 15.74 24.68
N SER A 32 9.65 16.38 25.75
CA SER A 32 9.05 17.71 25.69
C SER A 32 10.01 18.76 25.11
N GLU A 33 9.45 19.85 24.55
CA GLU A 33 10.27 20.99 24.09
C GLU A 33 11.24 21.49 25.16
N ARG A 34 10.85 21.44 26.44
CA ARG A 34 11.67 21.85 27.57
C ARG A 34 12.86 20.91 27.79
N ASP A 35 12.61 19.61 27.67
CA ASP A 35 13.66 18.62 27.89
C ASP A 35 14.59 18.55 26.69
N LEU A 36 14.08 18.65 25.48
CA LEU A 36 14.89 18.78 24.26
C LEU A 36 15.74 20.06 24.28
N ALA A 37 15.22 21.18 24.81
CA ALA A 37 15.99 22.41 24.98
C ALA A 37 17.23 22.21 25.87
N LYS A 38 17.10 21.42 26.95
CA LYS A 38 18.21 21.05 27.82
C LYS A 38 19.21 20.13 27.09
N VAL A 39 18.70 19.08 26.42
CA VAL A 39 19.54 18.10 25.73
C VAL A 39 20.38 18.75 24.62
N PHE A 40 19.76 19.62 23.83
CA PHE A 40 20.42 20.28 22.70
C PHE A 40 21.11 21.60 23.05
N GLY A 41 21.04 22.07 24.30
CA GLY A 41 21.59 23.36 24.70
C GLY A 41 21.01 24.54 23.89
N ALA A 42 19.74 24.44 23.47
CA ALA A 42 19.06 25.39 22.60
C ALA A 42 17.87 26.06 23.30
N ASN A 43 17.47 27.24 22.82
CA ASN A 43 16.26 27.86 23.35
C ASN A 43 14.98 27.12 22.85
N ARG A 44 13.90 27.24 23.60
CA ARG A 44 12.62 26.54 23.27
C ARG A 44 12.08 26.93 21.90
N ALA A 45 12.26 28.18 21.45
CA ALA A 45 11.77 28.64 20.15
C ALA A 45 12.48 27.88 19.00
N THR A 46 13.79 27.60 19.16
CA THR A 46 14.57 26.83 18.19
C THR A 46 14.12 25.36 18.16
N ILE A 47 13.85 24.75 19.32
CA ILE A 47 13.29 23.40 19.42
C ILE A 47 11.91 23.34 18.76
N LYS A 48 11.03 24.28 19.13
CA LYS A 48 9.68 24.36 18.55
C LYS A 48 9.73 24.45 17.02
N LYS A 49 10.65 25.27 16.48
CA LYS A 49 10.85 25.39 15.01
C LYS A 49 11.33 24.08 14.39
N ALA A 50 12.20 23.33 15.06
CA ALA A 50 12.67 22.02 14.58
C ALA A 50 11.52 20.99 14.57
N ILE A 51 10.76 20.92 15.67
CA ILE A 51 9.58 20.05 15.81
C ILE A 51 8.52 20.40 14.74
N GLN A 52 8.19 21.70 14.60
CA GLN A 52 7.22 22.15 13.60
C GLN A 52 7.66 21.73 12.20
N SER A 53 8.95 21.88 11.87
CA SER A 53 9.47 21.44 10.58
C SER A 53 9.38 19.92 10.36
N LEU A 54 9.48 19.10 11.43
CA LEU A 54 9.23 17.65 11.35
C LEU A 54 7.73 17.33 11.24
N CYS A 55 6.87 18.16 11.83
CA CYS A 55 5.42 18.05 11.64
C CYS A 55 5.02 18.42 10.20
N ASP A 56 5.62 19.49 9.65
CA ASP A 56 5.39 19.91 8.26
C ASP A 56 5.86 18.84 7.24
N ASP A 57 6.95 18.12 7.58
CA ASP A 57 7.43 16.96 6.82
C ASP A 57 6.58 15.69 7.04
N GLY A 58 5.57 15.73 7.94
CA GLY A 58 4.73 14.59 8.25
C GLY A 58 5.39 13.50 9.12
N ILE A 59 6.56 13.76 9.72
CA ILE A 59 7.30 12.81 10.57
C ILE A 59 6.79 12.83 12.01
N LEU A 60 6.35 13.98 12.51
CA LEU A 60 5.76 14.18 13.83
C LEU A 60 4.35 14.73 13.73
N TYR A 61 3.55 14.58 14.78
CA TYR A 61 2.30 15.32 14.98
C TYR A 61 2.16 15.72 16.45
N THR A 62 1.53 16.85 16.71
CA THR A 62 1.33 17.38 18.07
C THR A 62 -0.14 17.28 18.47
N VAL A 63 -0.38 16.71 19.65
CA VAL A 63 -1.71 16.70 20.30
C VAL A 63 -1.68 17.70 21.43
N PRO A 64 -2.51 18.75 21.41
CA PRO A 64 -2.57 19.75 22.48
C PRO A 64 -2.80 19.10 23.84
N GLY A 65 -1.95 19.42 24.81
CA GLY A 65 -2.02 18.87 26.17
C GLY A 65 -1.44 17.46 26.37
N SER A 66 -1.20 16.71 25.28
CA SER A 66 -0.71 15.32 25.35
C SER A 66 0.74 15.17 24.93
N GLY A 67 1.26 16.05 24.06
CA GLY A 67 2.66 16.02 23.62
C GLY A 67 2.83 15.95 22.10
N THR A 68 4.08 15.73 21.68
CA THR A 68 4.44 15.51 20.26
C THR A 68 4.80 14.04 20.08
N PHE A 69 4.19 13.43 19.09
CA PHE A 69 4.30 12.00 18.79
C PHE A 69 5.04 11.76 17.49
N VAL A 70 5.79 10.68 17.41
CA VAL A 70 6.28 10.16 16.15
C VAL A 70 5.08 9.66 15.36
N LYS A 71 4.90 10.23 14.17
CA LYS A 71 3.83 9.75 13.29
C LYS A 71 4.11 8.29 12.97
N LYS A 72 3.13 7.45 13.17
CA LYS A 72 3.16 6.14 12.54
C LYS A 72 3.22 6.41 11.05
N ASP A 73 4.23 5.86 10.38
CA ASP A 73 4.26 5.85 8.93
C ASP A 73 3.07 5.03 8.44
N ASP A 74 1.91 5.66 8.34
CA ASP A 74 0.74 5.09 7.65
C ASP A 74 1.06 4.85 6.16
N GLU A 75 2.22 5.33 5.72
CA GLU A 75 2.68 5.28 4.32
C GLU A 75 3.16 3.91 3.89
N ASN A 76 3.58 3.06 4.85
CA ASN A 76 4.06 1.71 4.58
C ASN A 76 3.11 0.60 5.02
N TYR A 77 1.89 0.93 5.46
CA TYR A 77 0.97 -0.07 6.01
C TYR A 77 -0.19 -0.35 5.06
N MET A 78 -0.23 -1.51 4.48
CA MET A 78 -1.49 -2.15 4.10
C MET A 78 -2.12 -2.72 5.37
N LEU A 79 -2.85 -1.88 6.10
CA LEU A 79 -3.66 -2.30 7.23
C LEU A 79 -4.69 -3.34 6.78
N GLY A 80 -4.68 -4.49 7.44
CA GLY A 80 -5.81 -5.40 7.46
C GLY A 80 -6.09 -6.20 6.19
N ILE A 81 -5.12 -6.95 5.65
CA ILE A 81 -5.43 -8.05 4.72
C ILE A 81 -6.35 -9.09 5.39
N PHE A 82 -6.36 -9.12 6.71
CA PHE A 82 -7.12 -10.05 7.54
C PHE A 82 -8.25 -9.40 8.34
N ASP A 83 -8.54 -8.10 8.13
CA ASP A 83 -9.69 -7.42 8.76
C ASP A 83 -10.94 -7.66 7.90
N ASP A 84 -12.00 -8.22 8.51
CA ASP A 84 -13.29 -8.47 7.87
C ASP A 84 -13.95 -7.20 7.29
N LYS A 85 -13.57 -6.02 7.79
CA LYS A 85 -14.00 -4.72 7.25
C LYS A 85 -13.17 -4.24 6.06
N ALA A 86 -12.09 -4.94 5.72
CA ALA A 86 -11.18 -4.57 4.64
C ALA A 86 -11.55 -5.24 3.31
N PHE A 87 -12.81 -5.19 2.93
CA PHE A 87 -13.32 -5.64 1.61
C PHE A 87 -12.85 -4.77 0.44
N SER A 88 -11.81 -3.99 0.64
CA SER A 88 -11.41 -3.04 -0.37
C SER A 88 -10.15 -3.50 -1.09
N SER A 89 -10.14 -3.30 -2.38
CA SER A 89 -8.92 -3.33 -3.19
C SER A 89 -7.90 -2.32 -2.63
N ILE A 90 -6.62 -2.49 -2.98
CA ILE A 90 -5.56 -1.53 -2.62
C ILE A 90 -5.96 -0.09 -2.97
N SER A 91 -6.67 0.13 -4.08
CA SER A 91 -7.17 1.46 -4.51
C SER A 91 -8.15 2.09 -3.53
N THR A 92 -9.03 1.31 -2.90
CA THR A 92 -9.98 1.87 -1.92
C THR A 92 -9.25 2.34 -0.65
N ARG A 93 -8.15 1.70 -0.27
CA ARG A 93 -7.36 2.11 0.89
C ARG A 93 -6.56 3.39 0.67
N PHE A 94 -5.94 3.55 -0.48
CA PHE A 94 -5.31 4.83 -0.84
C PHE A 94 -6.32 5.98 -0.90
N LYS A 95 -7.58 5.68 -1.28
CA LYS A 95 -8.67 6.67 -1.31
C LYS A 95 -9.13 7.07 0.10
N THR A 96 -9.20 6.13 1.05
CA THR A 96 -9.64 6.39 2.43
C THR A 96 -8.57 7.03 3.32
N SER A 97 -7.29 6.85 3.01
CA SER A 97 -6.18 7.47 3.76
C SER A 97 -5.91 8.94 3.40
N GLY A 98 -6.71 9.52 2.52
CA GLY A 98 -6.54 10.92 2.06
C GLY A 98 -5.39 11.14 1.08
N LYS A 99 -4.61 10.12 0.76
CA LYS A 99 -3.54 10.16 -0.24
C LYS A 99 -4.10 9.79 -1.62
N LYS A 100 -3.81 10.60 -2.62
CA LYS A 100 -4.19 10.34 -4.01
C LYS A 100 -3.13 9.46 -4.66
N GLY A 101 -3.27 8.14 -4.50
CA GLY A 101 -2.55 7.21 -5.37
C GLY A 101 -3.17 7.20 -6.77
N HIS A 102 -2.44 6.67 -7.74
CA HIS A 102 -2.92 6.46 -9.09
C HIS A 102 -2.49 5.09 -9.61
N ASP A 103 -3.18 4.61 -10.62
CA ASP A 103 -2.87 3.36 -11.28
C ASP A 103 -2.31 3.65 -12.68
N LYS A 104 -1.28 2.90 -13.07
CA LYS A 104 -0.75 2.90 -14.42
C LYS A 104 -1.00 1.53 -15.06
N LEU A 105 -1.77 1.51 -16.14
CA LEU A 105 -1.96 0.31 -16.93
C LEU A 105 -0.63 -0.09 -17.59
N VAL A 106 -0.20 -1.33 -17.36
CA VAL A 106 0.98 -1.92 -17.98
C VAL A 106 0.57 -2.66 -19.26
N SER A 107 -0.46 -3.50 -19.14
CA SER A 107 -1.04 -4.24 -20.28
C SER A 107 -2.41 -4.78 -19.91
N ASN A 108 -3.21 -5.09 -20.92
CA ASN A 108 -4.44 -5.87 -20.81
C ASN A 108 -4.60 -6.69 -22.09
N PHE A 109 -5.10 -7.89 -21.96
CA PHE A 109 -5.34 -8.78 -23.10
C PHE A 109 -6.22 -9.97 -22.70
N THR A 110 -6.78 -10.65 -23.70
CA THR A 110 -7.51 -11.91 -23.55
C THR A 110 -6.61 -13.08 -23.96
N PHE A 111 -6.70 -14.20 -23.28
CA PHE A 111 -5.95 -15.42 -23.56
C PHE A 111 -6.74 -16.68 -23.14
N LYS A 112 -6.27 -17.85 -23.59
CA LYS A 112 -6.79 -19.18 -23.26
C LYS A 112 -5.65 -20.12 -22.83
N GLY A 113 -6.00 -21.24 -22.24
CA GLY A 113 -5.06 -22.35 -22.07
C GLY A 113 -4.00 -22.17 -21.01
N PHE A 114 -4.34 -21.56 -19.86
CA PHE A 114 -3.42 -21.41 -18.72
C PHE A 114 -3.97 -22.12 -17.49
N ASP A 115 -3.69 -23.42 -17.36
CA ASP A 115 -4.20 -24.34 -16.34
C ASP A 115 -4.20 -23.75 -14.91
N GLY A 116 -3.09 -23.11 -14.53
CA GLY A 116 -2.94 -22.55 -13.18
C GLY A 116 -3.84 -21.34 -12.89
N ILE A 117 -4.26 -20.56 -13.92
CA ILE A 117 -5.16 -19.41 -13.78
C ILE A 117 -6.61 -19.86 -14.00
N ALA A 118 -6.85 -20.69 -15.02
CA ALA A 118 -8.17 -21.22 -15.33
C ALA A 118 -8.76 -21.96 -14.12
N SER A 119 -7.98 -22.83 -13.46
CA SER A 119 -8.43 -23.56 -12.27
C SER A 119 -8.77 -22.63 -11.08
N LYS A 120 -8.10 -21.47 -10.94
CA LYS A 120 -8.43 -20.49 -9.89
C LYS A 120 -9.73 -19.74 -10.15
N LEU A 121 -10.15 -19.68 -11.41
CA LEU A 121 -11.39 -19.06 -11.86
C LEU A 121 -12.51 -20.08 -12.06
N ASP A 122 -12.28 -21.36 -11.79
CA ASP A 122 -13.20 -22.49 -12.06
C ASP A 122 -13.59 -22.56 -13.55
N LEU A 123 -12.57 -22.40 -14.41
CA LEU A 123 -12.69 -22.38 -15.87
C LEU A 123 -11.98 -23.57 -16.52
N SER A 124 -12.43 -23.93 -17.72
CA SER A 124 -11.71 -24.83 -18.61
C SER A 124 -10.59 -24.10 -19.38
N ASN A 125 -9.70 -24.87 -20.01
CA ASN A 125 -8.65 -24.29 -20.85
C ASN A 125 -9.15 -23.66 -22.14
N ASP A 126 -10.39 -23.94 -22.54
CA ASP A 126 -11.02 -23.38 -23.72
C ASP A 126 -11.71 -22.02 -23.44
N ASP A 127 -11.93 -21.70 -22.17
CA ASP A 127 -12.54 -20.44 -21.76
C ASP A 127 -11.59 -19.26 -21.93
N GLU A 128 -12.15 -18.12 -22.27
CA GLU A 128 -11.40 -16.87 -22.42
C GLU A 128 -11.22 -16.16 -21.07
N ILE A 129 -9.96 -15.86 -20.75
CA ILE A 129 -9.58 -15.14 -19.56
C ILE A 129 -9.11 -13.75 -19.97
N TYR A 130 -9.72 -12.72 -19.42
CA TYR A 130 -9.24 -11.34 -19.56
C TYR A 130 -8.32 -10.99 -18.40
N THR A 131 -7.20 -10.34 -18.69
CA THR A 131 -6.25 -9.88 -17.70
C THR A 131 -5.99 -8.40 -17.81
N ILE A 132 -5.77 -7.77 -16.64
CA ILE A 132 -5.30 -6.40 -16.50
C ILE A 132 -4.03 -6.45 -15.64
N VAL A 133 -2.94 -5.91 -16.16
CA VAL A 133 -1.69 -5.73 -15.41
C VAL A 133 -1.48 -4.26 -15.14
N ARG A 134 -1.35 -3.87 -13.88
CA ARG A 134 -1.18 -2.46 -13.49
C ARG A 134 -0.17 -2.28 -12.37
N GLN A 135 0.56 -1.19 -12.45
CA GLN A 135 1.33 -0.64 -11.35
C GLN A 135 0.43 0.28 -10.54
N ARG A 136 0.45 0.14 -9.23
CA ARG A 136 -0.26 1.00 -8.30
C ARG A 136 0.73 1.89 -7.59
N PHE A 137 0.51 3.18 -7.66
CA PHE A 137 1.35 4.19 -7.06
C PHE A 137 0.70 4.75 -5.79
N ASN A 138 1.50 5.01 -4.77
CA ASN A 138 1.07 5.74 -3.58
C ASN A 138 1.00 7.26 -3.87
N GLY A 139 0.60 8.06 -2.88
CA GLY A 139 0.50 9.51 -3.01
C GLY A 139 1.84 10.23 -3.19
N GLU A 140 2.97 9.52 -3.18
CA GLU A 140 4.33 10.04 -3.40
C GLU A 140 4.93 9.59 -4.73
N ASP A 141 4.10 9.09 -5.64
CA ASP A 141 4.51 8.58 -6.95
C ASP A 141 5.47 7.37 -6.90
N GLN A 142 5.42 6.61 -5.80
CA GLN A 142 6.20 5.38 -5.65
C GLN A 142 5.34 4.17 -5.99
N ILE A 143 5.93 3.17 -6.64
CA ILE A 143 5.23 1.90 -6.92
C ILE A 143 5.01 1.17 -5.59
N ALA A 144 3.74 1.07 -5.19
CA ALA A 144 3.30 0.36 -3.99
C ALA A 144 3.02 -1.12 -4.29
N ALA A 145 2.42 -1.42 -5.44
CA ALA A 145 2.13 -2.77 -5.86
C ALA A 145 2.15 -2.93 -7.39
N LEU A 146 2.43 -4.16 -7.82
CA LEU A 146 2.18 -4.64 -9.18
C LEU A 146 1.05 -5.67 -9.09
N GLU A 147 -0.01 -5.46 -9.83
CA GLU A 147 -1.22 -6.28 -9.76
C GLU A 147 -1.54 -6.91 -11.10
N TYR A 148 -1.84 -8.21 -11.05
CA TYR A 148 -2.37 -9.00 -12.15
C TYR A 148 -3.78 -9.41 -11.77
N PHE A 149 -4.77 -8.82 -12.40
CA PHE A 149 -6.17 -9.17 -12.28
C PHE A 149 -6.56 -10.10 -13.42
N TYR A 150 -7.34 -11.12 -13.10
CA TYR A 150 -7.87 -12.10 -14.06
C TYR A 150 -9.35 -12.31 -13.83
N THR A 151 -10.12 -12.42 -14.90
CA THR A 151 -11.56 -12.73 -14.85
C THR A 151 -11.98 -13.55 -16.05
N ASN A 152 -13.09 -14.26 -15.92
CA ASN A 152 -13.74 -14.88 -17.06
C ASN A 152 -14.26 -13.78 -18.00
N LYS A 153 -13.78 -13.77 -19.25
CA LYS A 153 -14.18 -12.80 -20.28
C LYS A 153 -15.69 -12.84 -20.56
N ALA A 154 -16.32 -14.02 -20.46
CA ALA A 154 -17.73 -14.18 -20.70
C ALA A 154 -18.63 -13.43 -19.70
N LEU A 155 -18.16 -13.18 -18.47
CA LEU A 155 -18.86 -12.39 -17.46
C LEU A 155 -18.86 -10.88 -17.79
N PHE A 156 -17.87 -10.42 -18.55
CA PHE A 156 -17.65 -9.00 -18.85
C PHE A 156 -17.35 -8.82 -20.34
N PRO A 157 -18.35 -9.00 -21.23
CA PRO A 157 -18.13 -9.02 -22.69
C PRO A 157 -17.51 -7.73 -23.25
N ASP A 158 -17.80 -6.61 -22.61
CA ASP A 158 -17.37 -5.26 -23.03
C ASP A 158 -16.16 -4.72 -22.26
N ILE A 159 -15.53 -5.53 -21.38
CA ILE A 159 -14.44 -5.09 -20.49
C ILE A 159 -13.27 -4.44 -21.22
N GLU A 160 -13.01 -4.84 -22.45
CA GLU A 160 -11.94 -4.30 -23.29
C GLU A 160 -12.18 -2.84 -23.71
N ASN A 161 -13.42 -2.36 -23.65
CA ASN A 161 -13.80 -1.00 -24.01
C ASN A 161 -13.48 0.03 -22.93
N TYR A 162 -13.02 -0.40 -21.76
CA TYR A 162 -12.80 0.46 -20.59
C TYR A 162 -11.33 0.64 -20.27
N ASP A 163 -10.96 1.88 -19.95
CA ASP A 163 -9.62 2.24 -19.48
C ASP A 163 -9.55 2.21 -17.94
N PHE A 164 -9.08 1.11 -17.39
CA PHE A 164 -8.95 0.91 -15.94
C PHE A 164 -7.80 1.67 -15.28
N SER A 165 -7.12 2.55 -15.99
CA SER A 165 -6.30 3.60 -15.39
C SER A 165 -7.14 4.82 -14.97
N LYS A 166 -8.36 4.99 -15.53
CA LYS A 166 -9.25 6.12 -15.31
C LYS A 166 -10.50 5.79 -14.51
N ILE A 167 -10.95 4.55 -14.55
CA ILE A 167 -12.13 4.09 -13.82
C ILE A 167 -11.76 3.00 -12.82
N TYR A 168 -12.52 2.90 -11.74
CA TYR A 168 -12.32 1.84 -10.76
C TYR A 168 -12.94 0.53 -11.27
N LEU A 169 -12.15 -0.54 -11.22
CA LEU A 169 -12.58 -1.87 -11.68
C LEU A 169 -13.83 -2.35 -10.93
N TYR A 170 -13.89 -2.15 -9.62
CA TYR A 170 -15.04 -2.59 -8.83
C TYR A 170 -16.30 -1.75 -9.07
N ASP A 171 -16.18 -0.49 -9.47
CA ASP A 171 -17.33 0.32 -9.90
C ASP A 171 -17.90 -0.23 -11.23
N TYR A 172 -17.01 -0.69 -12.15
CA TYR A 172 -17.43 -1.38 -13.36
C TYR A 172 -18.09 -2.73 -13.07
N MET A 173 -17.49 -3.54 -12.18
CA MET A 173 -18.05 -4.83 -11.80
C MET A 173 -19.42 -4.66 -11.10
N GLU A 174 -19.60 -3.62 -10.29
CA GLU A 174 -20.86 -3.28 -9.62
C GLU A 174 -21.98 -2.96 -10.62
N LYS A 175 -21.67 -2.19 -11.69
CA LYS A 175 -22.63 -1.92 -12.77
C LYS A 175 -23.12 -3.18 -13.48
N ASN A 176 -22.29 -4.22 -13.51
CA ASN A 176 -22.63 -5.51 -14.07
C ASN A 176 -23.25 -6.48 -13.05
N ASN A 177 -23.54 -6.03 -11.82
CA ASN A 177 -24.01 -6.86 -10.69
C ASN A 177 -23.06 -8.01 -10.33
N LEU A 178 -21.76 -7.86 -10.63
CA LEU A 178 -20.73 -8.88 -10.45
C LEU A 178 -19.61 -8.39 -9.50
N LYS A 179 -19.89 -7.41 -8.65
CA LYS A 179 -18.93 -6.97 -7.64
C LYS A 179 -18.68 -8.08 -6.62
N PRO A 180 -17.42 -8.42 -6.34
CA PRO A 180 -17.12 -9.42 -5.34
C PRO A 180 -17.60 -8.98 -3.95
N ALA A 181 -18.18 -9.92 -3.22
CA ALA A 181 -18.70 -9.74 -1.86
C ALA A 181 -17.99 -10.62 -0.84
N LYS A 182 -17.33 -11.70 -1.29
CA LYS A 182 -16.56 -12.62 -0.46
C LYS A 182 -15.16 -12.76 -1.06
N PHE A 183 -14.14 -12.89 -0.19
CA PHE A 183 -12.76 -13.02 -0.63
C PHE A 183 -12.04 -14.16 0.10
N GLU A 184 -11.44 -15.02 -0.68
CA GLU A 184 -10.39 -15.91 -0.20
C GLU A 184 -9.05 -15.25 -0.45
N ARG A 185 -8.16 -15.21 0.56
CA ARG A 185 -6.88 -14.53 0.46
C ARG A 185 -5.76 -15.39 0.98
N SER A 186 -4.64 -15.37 0.28
CA SER A 186 -3.40 -15.97 0.77
C SER A 186 -2.24 -14.98 0.63
N LEU A 187 -1.33 -14.99 1.60
CA LEU A 187 -0.10 -14.22 1.61
C LEU A 187 1.09 -15.17 1.63
N SER A 188 2.00 -14.98 0.72
CA SER A 188 3.29 -15.65 0.70
C SER A 188 4.44 -14.66 0.52
N ILE A 189 5.63 -15.07 0.94
CA ILE A 189 6.87 -14.32 0.68
C ILE A 189 7.67 -15.14 -0.32
N ILE A 190 8.02 -14.51 -1.43
CA ILE A 190 8.74 -15.14 -2.53
C ILE A 190 9.95 -14.32 -2.97
N HIS A 191 10.89 -14.92 -3.64
CA HIS A 191 11.91 -14.18 -4.38
C HIS A 191 11.30 -13.56 -5.63
N ALA A 192 11.57 -12.28 -5.87
CA ALA A 192 11.04 -11.56 -7.02
C ALA A 192 11.57 -12.14 -8.34
N PRO A 193 10.70 -12.72 -9.19
CA PRO A 193 11.09 -13.08 -10.56
C PRO A 193 11.59 -11.84 -11.31
N ALA A 194 12.49 -12.02 -12.27
CA ALA A 194 13.13 -10.92 -13.00
C ALA A 194 12.12 -9.94 -13.62
N THR A 195 11.03 -10.46 -14.18
CA THR A 195 9.95 -9.65 -14.79
C THR A 195 9.21 -8.81 -13.74
N ILE A 196 8.88 -9.41 -12.59
CA ILE A 196 8.19 -8.73 -11.47
C ILE A 196 9.13 -7.67 -10.87
N ALA A 197 10.39 -8.01 -10.62
CA ALA A 197 11.38 -7.09 -10.09
C ALA A 197 11.55 -5.86 -10.98
N LYS A 198 11.64 -6.05 -12.30
CA LYS A 198 11.72 -4.95 -13.28
C LYS A 198 10.50 -4.04 -13.22
N LEU A 199 9.29 -4.60 -13.13
CA LEU A 199 8.04 -3.82 -13.09
C LEU A 199 7.83 -3.15 -11.73
N LEU A 200 8.34 -3.70 -10.64
CA LEU A 200 8.34 -3.06 -9.31
C LEU A 200 9.46 -2.03 -9.13
N GLY A 201 10.43 -1.97 -10.04
CA GLY A 201 11.60 -1.09 -9.91
C GLY A 201 12.55 -1.50 -8.79
N ILE A 202 12.65 -2.81 -8.49
CA ILE A 202 13.49 -3.37 -7.42
C ILE A 202 14.55 -4.32 -8.00
N LYS A 203 15.53 -4.71 -7.17
CA LYS A 203 16.55 -5.69 -7.56
C LYS A 203 15.92 -7.07 -7.73
N LYS A 204 16.40 -7.83 -8.73
CA LYS A 204 16.06 -9.26 -8.91
C LYS A 204 16.35 -10.05 -7.62
N ASP A 205 15.59 -11.11 -7.40
CA ASP A 205 15.71 -12.02 -6.26
C ASP A 205 15.50 -11.38 -4.88
N ARG A 206 15.06 -10.11 -4.81
CA ARG A 206 14.61 -9.51 -3.56
C ARG A 206 13.36 -10.22 -3.04
N LEU A 207 13.24 -10.37 -1.73
CA LEU A 207 12.01 -10.87 -1.12
C LEU A 207 10.87 -9.87 -1.31
N ILE A 208 9.74 -10.38 -1.77
CA ILE A 208 8.50 -9.62 -1.97
C ILE A 208 7.32 -10.36 -1.37
N TYR A 209 6.30 -9.63 -0.98
CA TYR A 209 4.99 -10.21 -0.70
C TYR A 209 4.30 -10.56 -2.02
N CYS A 210 3.71 -11.75 -2.06
CA CYS A 210 2.76 -12.19 -3.08
C CYS A 210 1.43 -12.47 -2.40
N ILE A 211 0.40 -11.69 -2.73
CA ILE A 211 -0.94 -11.87 -2.22
C ILE A 211 -1.82 -12.32 -3.36
N GLU A 212 -2.52 -13.43 -3.13
CA GLU A 212 -3.51 -13.94 -4.05
C GLU A 212 -4.91 -13.71 -3.49
N PHE A 213 -5.82 -13.29 -4.34
CA PHE A 213 -7.22 -13.07 -4.01
C PHE A 213 -8.10 -13.86 -4.97
N ILE A 214 -9.11 -14.55 -4.44
CA ILE A 214 -10.23 -15.05 -5.22
C ILE A 214 -11.47 -14.32 -4.73
N GLY A 215 -12.09 -13.55 -5.62
CA GLY A 215 -13.31 -12.79 -5.34
C GLY A 215 -14.54 -13.51 -5.84
N ARG A 216 -15.55 -13.61 -4.98
CA ARG A 216 -16.85 -14.25 -5.28
C ARG A 216 -17.99 -13.28 -5.05
N THR A 217 -19.03 -13.36 -5.86
CA THR A 217 -20.30 -12.67 -5.62
C THR A 217 -20.99 -13.20 -4.37
N GLN A 218 -22.13 -12.59 -3.99
CA GLN A 218 -23.00 -13.11 -2.92
C GLN A 218 -23.45 -14.55 -3.20
N ASP A 219 -23.73 -14.87 -4.47
CA ASP A 219 -24.17 -16.19 -4.95
C ASP A 219 -23.03 -17.18 -5.15
N ASN A 220 -21.83 -16.83 -4.63
CA ASN A 220 -20.63 -17.67 -4.65
C ASN A 220 -19.98 -17.89 -6.02
N GLN A 221 -20.37 -17.12 -7.06
CA GLN A 221 -19.73 -17.15 -8.37
C GLN A 221 -18.35 -16.50 -8.29
N ILE A 222 -17.32 -17.16 -8.82
CA ILE A 222 -15.98 -16.55 -8.94
C ILE A 222 -16.04 -15.50 -10.05
N VAL A 223 -15.62 -14.28 -9.70
CA VAL A 223 -15.60 -13.13 -10.62
C VAL A 223 -14.21 -12.55 -10.81
N GLU A 224 -13.29 -12.89 -9.91
CA GLU A 224 -11.89 -12.46 -10.04
C GLU A 224 -10.92 -13.45 -9.41
N TYR A 225 -9.73 -13.49 -9.98
CA TYR A 225 -8.51 -13.96 -9.36
C TYR A 225 -7.45 -12.88 -9.53
N THR A 226 -6.82 -12.46 -8.46
CA THR A 226 -5.84 -11.37 -8.50
C THR A 226 -4.56 -11.77 -7.78
N LYS A 227 -3.41 -11.45 -8.38
CA LYS A 227 -2.08 -11.52 -7.75
C LYS A 227 -1.54 -10.12 -7.57
N SER A 228 -1.19 -9.77 -6.33
CA SER A 228 -0.51 -8.52 -6.00
C SER A 228 0.89 -8.79 -5.48
N PHE A 229 1.87 -8.13 -6.07
CA PHE A 229 3.28 -8.21 -5.67
C PHE A 229 3.73 -6.88 -5.07
N MET A 230 4.40 -6.93 -3.90
CA MET A 230 4.78 -5.74 -3.15
C MET A 230 6.16 -5.90 -2.51
N ASP A 231 6.94 -4.83 -2.49
CA ASP A 231 8.26 -4.82 -1.84
C ASP A 231 8.11 -4.90 -0.31
N THR A 232 8.72 -5.93 0.31
CA THR A 232 8.68 -6.15 1.77
C THR A 232 9.28 -5.00 2.57
N SER A 233 10.12 -4.15 1.98
CA SER A 233 10.69 -2.98 2.69
C SER A 233 9.75 -1.77 2.71
N LYS A 234 8.70 -1.77 1.89
CA LYS A 234 7.76 -0.66 1.74
C LYS A 234 6.40 -0.92 2.40
N ILE A 235 6.12 -2.18 2.74
CA ILE A 235 4.79 -2.59 3.22
C ILE A 235 4.95 -3.45 4.46
N ARG A 236 4.14 -3.15 5.48
CA ARG A 236 4.01 -3.95 6.70
C ARG A 236 2.54 -4.35 6.86
N PHE A 237 2.32 -5.59 7.27
CA PHE A 237 1.00 -6.08 7.64
C PHE A 237 0.86 -6.06 9.16
N GLU A 238 -0.17 -5.40 9.67
CA GLU A 238 -0.54 -5.40 11.09
C GLU A 238 -1.99 -5.84 11.22
N TYR A 239 -2.28 -6.69 12.19
CA TYR A 239 -3.62 -7.10 12.56
C TYR A 239 -3.73 -7.25 14.08
N THR A 240 -4.90 -6.98 14.62
CA THR A 240 -5.20 -7.18 16.02
C THR A 240 -6.15 -8.36 16.16
N LEU A 241 -5.79 -9.32 16.99
CA LEU A 241 -6.68 -10.41 17.38
C LEU A 241 -7.32 -10.05 18.71
N THR A 242 -8.64 -9.98 18.75
CA THR A 242 -9.42 -9.95 20.01
C THR A 242 -9.91 -11.36 20.29
N LYS A 243 -9.70 -11.84 21.51
CA LYS A 243 -10.32 -13.09 21.96
C LYS A 243 -11.70 -12.72 22.51
N ASP A 244 -12.75 -13.27 21.93
CA ASP A 244 -14.12 -13.23 22.48
C ASP A 244 -14.21 -14.01 23.79
#